data_4247acb1a4310669130e09bb8d6d2c3b
#
_entry.id   4247acb1a4310669130e09bb8d6d2c3b
#
_cell.length_a   1.000
_cell.length_b   1.000
_cell.length_c   1.000
_cell.angle_alpha   90.00
_cell.angle_beta   90.00
_cell.angle_gamma   90.00
#
_symmetry.space_group_name_H-M   'P 1'
#
loop_
_entity.id
_entity.type
_entity.pdbx_description
1 polymer ?
#
loop_
_entity_poly.entity_id
_entity_poly.type
_entity_poly.pdbx_seq_one_letter_code
_entity_poly.pdbx_strand_id
1 'polypeptide(L)'
;MKVLSLFDGMSCGQIALKRLGIRTETYYASEIDRHAIRQTQLNFPDTIQLGDVTQVDVRQLEPIDLLIGGSPCQSFSFAGKRAGMSTIDKEEIYTLKRYLELKREGFLFEGESYLFWEYMRILTDIRMYNPDVLFLLENVEMGKKWERVLSEAIGIFGVHINSALVSAQNRARIYWTNIRTKKVGLFGELHADIPQPQDRKIFLRHIVVGGRFRVFVHIPGLREQVGPVAQRGHIQGIGT
;
A
#
# COMPACT_ATOMS: atom_id res chain seq x y z
N MET A 1 -11.64 -10.25 15.54
CA MET A 1 -10.31 -10.23 14.88
C MET A 1 -9.60 -8.95 15.27
N LYS A 2 -8.34 -9.04 15.68
CA LYS A 2 -7.48 -7.93 16.08
C LYS A 2 -6.52 -7.62 14.95
N VAL A 3 -6.53 -6.37 14.51
CA VAL A 3 -5.82 -5.92 13.30
C VAL A 3 -4.78 -4.88 13.66
N LEU A 4 -3.59 -5.00 13.09
CA LEU A 4 -2.59 -3.95 13.06
C LEU A 4 -2.40 -3.47 11.63
N SER A 5 -2.61 -2.19 11.40
CA SER A 5 -2.40 -1.54 10.10
C SER A 5 -1.21 -0.59 10.20
N LEU A 6 -0.22 -0.82 9.36
CA LEU A 6 0.98 0.04 9.26
C LEU A 6 0.88 0.92 8.03
N PHE A 7 1.25 2.18 8.17
CA PHE A 7 1.07 3.19 7.11
C PHE A 7 -0.40 3.30 6.70
N ASP A 8 -1.27 3.38 7.70
CA ASP A 8 -2.72 3.15 7.59
C ASP A 8 -3.42 4.16 6.66
N GLY A 9 -2.87 5.36 6.51
CA GLY A 9 -3.49 6.41 5.74
C GLY A 9 -4.87 6.75 6.31
N MET A 10 -5.89 6.78 5.44
CA MET A 10 -7.28 7.04 5.81
C MET A 10 -8.06 5.76 6.19
N SER A 11 -7.38 4.73 6.62
CA SER A 11 -7.96 3.45 7.09
C SER A 11 -8.79 2.70 6.03
N CYS A 12 -8.29 2.64 4.81
CA CYS A 12 -8.93 1.87 3.74
C CYS A 12 -9.04 0.37 4.09
N GLY A 13 -8.15 -0.14 4.93
CA GLY A 13 -8.22 -1.50 5.47
C GLY A 13 -9.50 -1.76 6.25
N GLN A 14 -9.90 -0.85 7.14
CA GLN A 14 -11.17 -0.96 7.88
C GLN A 14 -12.39 -0.95 6.95
N ILE A 15 -12.36 -0.10 5.91
CA ILE A 15 -13.44 -0.07 4.91
C ILE A 15 -13.54 -1.42 4.19
N ALA A 16 -12.41 -2.00 3.81
CA ALA A 16 -12.36 -3.30 3.14
C ALA A 16 -12.91 -4.42 4.04
N LEU A 17 -12.44 -4.51 5.28
CA LEU A 17 -12.91 -5.49 6.27
C LEU A 17 -14.41 -5.36 6.53
N LYS A 18 -14.90 -4.13 6.71
CA LYS A 18 -16.33 -3.86 6.89
C LYS A 18 -17.17 -4.31 5.69
N ARG A 19 -16.70 -4.05 4.45
CA ARG A 19 -17.38 -4.49 3.22
C ARG A 19 -17.41 -6.01 3.04
N LEU A 20 -16.41 -6.69 3.60
CA LEU A 20 -16.35 -8.17 3.62
C LEU A 20 -17.16 -8.78 4.77
N GLY A 21 -17.79 -7.96 5.62
CA GLY A 21 -18.51 -8.43 6.80
C GLY A 21 -17.61 -9.00 7.90
N ILE A 22 -16.31 -8.71 7.84
CA ILE A 22 -15.34 -9.16 8.83
C ILE A 22 -15.40 -8.21 10.03
N ARG A 23 -15.78 -8.76 11.20
CA ARG A 23 -15.82 -8.00 12.45
C ARG A 23 -14.42 -7.84 13.01
N THR A 24 -14.01 -6.59 13.21
CA THR A 24 -12.82 -6.23 13.98
C THR A 24 -13.19 -5.98 15.43
N GLU A 25 -12.43 -6.53 16.36
CA GLU A 25 -12.55 -6.27 17.81
C GLU A 25 -11.70 -5.07 18.19
N THR A 26 -10.44 -5.10 17.77
CA THR A 26 -9.49 -4.02 18.00
C THR A 26 -8.79 -3.70 16.68
N TYR A 27 -8.63 -2.43 16.38
CA TYR A 27 -7.89 -1.97 15.21
C TYR A 27 -6.84 -0.96 15.66
N TYR A 28 -5.59 -1.36 15.52
CA TYR A 28 -4.42 -0.52 15.73
C TYR A 28 -3.96 0.06 14.41
N ALA A 29 -3.67 1.36 14.37
CA ALA A 29 -3.19 2.07 13.20
C ALA A 29 -1.88 2.78 13.50
N SER A 30 -0.84 2.52 12.73
CA SER A 30 0.39 3.30 12.74
C SER A 30 0.37 4.24 11.53
N GLU A 31 0.24 5.54 11.80
CA GLU A 31 0.19 6.63 10.83
C GLU A 31 0.74 7.90 11.49
N ILE A 32 1.40 8.76 10.73
CA ILE A 32 1.98 10.02 11.21
C ILE A 32 1.34 11.25 10.57
N ASP A 33 0.67 11.10 9.44
CA ASP A 33 -0.03 12.22 8.80
C ASP A 33 -1.28 12.60 9.60
N ARG A 34 -1.26 13.83 10.15
CA ARG A 34 -2.35 14.34 10.99
C ARG A 34 -3.70 14.41 10.27
N HIS A 35 -3.70 14.60 8.94
CA HIS A 35 -4.95 14.70 8.18
C HIS A 35 -5.54 13.31 7.94
N ALA A 36 -4.70 12.33 7.65
CA ALA A 36 -5.08 10.93 7.53
C ALA A 36 -5.62 10.40 8.87
N ILE A 37 -4.90 10.63 9.97
CA ILE A 37 -5.33 10.28 11.34
C ILE A 37 -6.70 10.91 11.65
N ARG A 38 -6.86 12.21 11.38
CA ARG A 38 -8.14 12.90 11.62
C ARG A 38 -9.27 12.27 10.80
N GLN A 39 -9.02 11.95 9.54
CA GLN A 39 -10.02 11.31 8.67
C GLN A 39 -10.39 9.92 9.20
N THR A 40 -9.42 9.15 9.67
CA THR A 40 -9.65 7.86 10.30
C THR A 40 -10.51 8.00 11.55
N GLN A 41 -10.17 8.92 12.45
CA GLN A 41 -10.92 9.13 13.69
C GLN A 41 -12.37 9.60 13.47
N LEU A 42 -12.62 10.36 12.40
CA LEU A 42 -14.00 10.76 12.02
C LEU A 42 -14.84 9.57 11.54
N ASN A 43 -14.26 8.62 10.84
CA ASN A 43 -14.97 7.47 10.28
C ASN A 43 -14.98 6.25 11.22
N PHE A 44 -13.93 6.11 12.01
CA PHE A 44 -13.64 4.97 12.89
C PHE A 44 -13.07 5.49 14.22
N PRO A 45 -13.92 6.07 15.10
CA PRO A 45 -13.46 6.72 16.33
C PRO A 45 -12.76 5.78 17.31
N ASP A 46 -13.06 4.47 17.24
CA ASP A 46 -12.49 3.45 18.12
C ASP A 46 -11.08 2.98 17.67
N THR A 47 -10.54 3.54 16.58
CA THR A 47 -9.19 3.20 16.11
C THR A 47 -8.14 3.67 17.11
N ILE A 48 -7.27 2.75 17.51
CA ILE A 48 -6.15 3.05 18.40
C ILE A 48 -4.94 3.48 17.57
N GLN A 49 -4.58 4.76 17.68
CA GLN A 49 -3.44 5.33 16.95
C GLN A 49 -2.13 5.05 17.69
N LEU A 50 -1.16 4.46 16.98
CA LEU A 50 0.17 4.13 17.52
C LEU A 50 1.26 5.12 17.09
N GLY A 51 0.96 6.01 16.12
CA GLY A 51 1.93 6.99 15.60
C GLY A 51 3.00 6.36 14.70
N ASP A 52 4.25 6.72 14.95
CA ASP A 52 5.39 6.32 14.12
C ASP A 52 5.64 4.80 14.16
N VAL A 53 5.72 4.19 12.99
CA VAL A 53 5.96 2.74 12.81
C VAL A 53 7.29 2.28 13.44
N THR A 54 8.28 3.16 13.50
CA THR A 54 9.58 2.85 14.11
C THR A 54 9.51 2.67 15.62
N GLN A 55 8.44 3.15 16.25
CA GLN A 55 8.19 3.08 17.70
C GLN A 55 7.20 1.97 18.08
N VAL A 56 6.58 1.31 17.10
CA VAL A 56 5.61 0.23 17.37
C VAL A 56 6.30 -0.94 18.08
N ASP A 57 5.84 -1.26 19.28
CA ASP A 57 6.24 -2.40 20.07
C ASP A 57 5.04 -3.37 20.23
N VAL A 58 5.11 -4.49 19.53
CA VAL A 58 4.02 -5.47 19.53
C VAL A 58 3.77 -6.14 20.90
N ARG A 59 4.74 -6.06 21.82
CA ARG A 59 4.61 -6.59 23.19
C ARG A 59 3.60 -5.82 24.03
N GLN A 60 3.28 -4.59 23.62
CA GLN A 60 2.31 -3.72 24.28
C GLN A 60 0.91 -3.85 23.69
N LEU A 61 0.77 -4.64 22.62
CA LEU A 61 -0.49 -4.86 21.92
C LEU A 61 -1.12 -6.18 22.32
N GLU A 62 -2.41 -6.31 22.12
CA GLU A 62 -3.06 -7.62 22.15
C GLU A 62 -2.54 -8.48 20.99
N PRO A 63 -2.62 -9.83 21.10
CA PRO A 63 -2.19 -10.72 20.01
C PRO A 63 -2.87 -10.33 18.68
N ILE A 64 -2.08 -10.08 17.67
CA ILE A 64 -2.56 -9.61 16.35
C ILE A 64 -2.91 -10.81 15.47
N ASP A 65 -4.13 -10.80 14.91
CA ASP A 65 -4.61 -11.82 13.98
C ASP A 65 -4.27 -11.49 12.52
N LEU A 66 -4.25 -10.19 12.19
CA LEU A 66 -4.01 -9.70 10.83
C LEU A 66 -3.12 -8.46 10.85
N LEU A 67 -2.00 -8.52 10.14
CA LEU A 67 -1.14 -7.38 9.84
C LEU A 67 -1.39 -6.90 8.41
N ILE A 68 -1.80 -5.65 8.22
CA ILE A 68 -1.93 -5.03 6.90
C ILE A 68 -1.02 -3.81 6.79
N GLY A 69 -0.62 -3.45 5.57
CA GLY A 69 0.18 -2.24 5.36
C GLY A 69 0.55 -1.99 3.92
N GLY A 70 0.97 -0.76 3.66
CA GLY A 70 1.51 -0.31 2.39
C GLY A 70 2.72 0.58 2.64
N SER A 71 3.93 -0.01 2.71
CA SER A 71 5.13 0.75 3.05
C SER A 71 5.44 1.83 2.00
N PRO A 72 6.03 2.97 2.40
CA PRO A 72 6.39 4.04 1.48
C PRO A 72 7.22 3.57 0.30
N CYS A 73 6.93 4.08 -0.88
CA CYS A 73 7.42 3.56 -2.15
C CYS A 73 8.20 4.57 -3.00
N GLN A 74 8.47 5.76 -2.48
CA GLN A 74 9.02 6.87 -3.27
C GLN A 74 10.35 6.53 -3.95
N SER A 75 11.20 5.71 -3.32
CA SER A 75 12.47 5.27 -3.89
C SER A 75 12.38 4.03 -4.78
N PHE A 76 11.24 3.35 -4.84
CA PHE A 76 11.02 2.19 -5.72
C PHE A 76 10.36 2.55 -7.03
N SER A 77 9.50 3.58 -7.05
CA SER A 77 8.65 3.88 -8.19
C SER A 77 9.48 4.28 -9.42
N PHE A 78 8.99 3.94 -10.62
CA PHE A 78 9.59 4.35 -11.89
C PHE A 78 9.66 5.88 -12.05
N ALA A 79 8.81 6.64 -11.37
CA ALA A 79 8.81 8.09 -11.35
C ALA A 79 9.74 8.70 -10.30
N GLY A 80 10.29 7.88 -9.37
CA GLY A 80 11.19 8.31 -8.30
C GLY A 80 12.67 8.17 -8.66
N LYS A 81 13.52 8.46 -7.68
CA LYS A 81 15.00 8.38 -7.85
C LYS A 81 15.56 6.97 -8.05
N ARG A 82 14.73 5.91 -7.94
CA ARG A 82 15.10 4.49 -8.01
C ARG A 82 16.24 4.08 -7.05
N ALA A 83 16.40 4.84 -5.96
CA ALA A 83 17.48 4.61 -4.99
C ALA A 83 17.26 3.31 -4.18
N GLY A 84 16.04 2.74 -4.20
CA GLY A 84 15.73 1.53 -3.46
C GLY A 84 15.72 1.75 -1.95
N MET A 85 16.28 0.81 -1.20
CA MET A 85 16.47 0.88 0.24
C MET A 85 17.96 1.03 0.53
N SER A 86 18.39 2.22 0.90
CA SER A 86 19.81 2.49 1.16
C SER A 86 20.01 3.43 2.34
N THR A 87 21.22 3.41 2.89
CA THR A 87 21.71 4.46 3.78
C THR A 87 22.00 5.74 2.98
N ILE A 88 22.21 6.85 3.66
CA ILE A 88 22.66 8.11 3.04
C ILE A 88 23.99 7.90 2.30
N ASP A 89 24.87 7.05 2.81
CA ASP A 89 26.17 6.69 2.20
C ASP A 89 26.04 5.69 1.05
N LYS A 90 24.79 5.41 0.58
CA LYS A 90 24.49 4.53 -0.58
C LYS A 90 24.73 3.05 -0.35
N GLU A 91 24.86 2.58 0.88
CA GLU A 91 24.82 1.15 1.17
C GLU A 91 23.39 0.63 0.95
N GLU A 92 23.20 -0.31 0.02
CA GLU A 92 21.92 -0.94 -0.24
C GLU A 92 21.61 -2.02 0.82
N ILE A 93 20.36 -2.01 1.30
CA ILE A 93 19.92 -2.88 2.40
C ILE A 93 19.03 -3.98 1.84
N TYR A 94 19.50 -5.22 1.93
CA TYR A 94 18.84 -6.40 1.35
C TYR A 94 18.21 -7.33 2.38
N THR A 95 18.49 -7.12 3.68
CA THR A 95 17.99 -8.02 4.74
C THR A 95 17.55 -7.24 5.97
N LEU A 96 16.55 -7.79 6.68
CA LEU A 96 16.12 -7.26 7.97
C LEU A 96 17.26 -7.20 8.99
N LYS A 97 18.12 -8.24 9.01
CA LYS A 97 19.26 -8.28 9.92
C LYS A 97 20.17 -7.06 9.71
N ARG A 98 20.55 -6.78 8.47
CA ARG A 98 21.43 -5.62 8.17
C ARG A 98 20.77 -4.31 8.49
N TYR A 99 19.48 -4.17 8.21
CA TYR A 99 18.70 -3.00 8.62
C TYR A 99 18.77 -2.76 10.12
N LEU A 100 18.54 -3.80 10.93
CA LEU A 100 18.54 -3.70 12.40
C LEU A 100 19.92 -3.40 12.97
N GLU A 101 21.00 -3.90 12.35
CA GLU A 101 22.38 -3.56 12.68
C GLU A 101 22.63 -2.07 12.45
N LEU A 102 22.35 -1.58 11.23
CA LEU A 102 22.53 -0.15 10.88
C LEU A 102 21.69 0.78 11.76
N LYS A 103 20.41 0.40 12.04
CA LYS A 103 19.55 1.16 12.93
C LYS A 103 20.14 1.28 14.35
N ARG A 104 20.70 0.19 14.88
CA ARG A 104 21.33 0.15 16.20
C ARG A 104 22.61 0.96 16.27
N GLU A 105 23.36 1.00 15.17
CA GLU A 105 24.59 1.81 15.03
C GLU A 105 24.30 3.29 14.76
N GLY A 106 23.03 3.67 14.59
CA GLY A 106 22.60 5.05 14.39
C GLY A 106 22.79 5.59 12.97
N PHE A 107 22.93 4.69 11.98
CA PHE A 107 23.00 5.11 10.59
C PHE A 107 21.71 5.78 10.13
N LEU A 108 21.87 6.79 9.26
CA LEU A 108 20.74 7.46 8.63
C LEU A 108 20.40 6.80 7.29
N PHE A 109 19.08 6.69 7.02
CA PHE A 109 18.55 6.06 5.81
C PHE A 109 18.12 7.12 4.79
N GLU A 110 18.22 6.77 3.50
CA GLU A 110 17.78 7.65 2.43
C GLU A 110 16.30 7.42 2.09
N GLY A 111 15.52 8.51 2.07
CA GLY A 111 14.08 8.45 1.77
C GLY A 111 13.31 7.65 2.82
N GLU A 112 12.23 6.99 2.39
CA GLU A 112 11.32 6.27 3.28
C GLU A 112 11.14 4.79 2.91
N SER A 113 11.67 4.34 1.77
CA SER A 113 11.45 2.96 1.32
C SER A 113 12.06 1.89 2.22
N TYR A 114 13.07 2.27 3.04
CA TYR A 114 13.64 1.40 4.07
C TYR A 114 12.61 1.02 5.15
N LEU A 115 11.53 1.76 5.30
CA LEU A 115 10.45 1.46 6.25
C LEU A 115 9.71 0.13 5.93
N PHE A 116 9.93 -0.45 4.75
CA PHE A 116 9.59 -1.85 4.50
C PHE A 116 10.23 -2.78 5.56
N TRP A 117 11.45 -2.50 6.01
CA TRP A 117 12.10 -3.31 7.04
C TRP A 117 11.46 -3.15 8.42
N GLU A 118 10.81 -2.01 8.70
CA GLU A 118 9.97 -1.88 9.91
C GLU A 118 8.72 -2.76 9.82
N TYR A 119 8.08 -2.85 8.64
CA TYR A 119 7.01 -3.81 8.43
C TYR A 119 7.49 -5.24 8.69
N MET A 120 8.66 -5.62 8.17
CA MET A 120 9.26 -6.94 8.36
C MET A 120 9.65 -7.21 9.83
N ARG A 121 10.16 -6.20 10.54
CA ARG A 121 10.45 -6.29 11.98
C ARG A 121 9.17 -6.61 12.75
N ILE A 122 8.14 -5.82 12.53
CA ILE A 122 6.85 -5.98 13.20
C ILE A 122 6.22 -7.34 12.88
N LEU A 123 6.22 -7.76 11.61
CA LEU A 123 5.73 -9.09 11.21
C LEU A 123 6.51 -10.21 11.90
N THR A 124 7.83 -10.08 11.99
CA THR A 124 8.69 -11.05 12.68
C THR A 124 8.38 -11.08 14.18
N ASP A 125 8.24 -9.91 14.81
CA ASP A 125 7.92 -9.80 16.22
C ASP A 125 6.53 -10.40 16.54
N ILE A 126 5.52 -10.15 15.70
CA ILE A 126 4.17 -10.74 15.86
C ILE A 126 4.25 -12.26 15.78
N ARG A 127 5.01 -12.80 14.83
CA ARG A 127 5.16 -14.26 14.63
C ARG A 127 5.76 -14.99 15.84
N MET A 128 6.47 -14.30 16.71
CA MET A 128 6.96 -14.88 17.97
C MET A 128 5.82 -15.18 18.95
N TYR A 129 4.70 -14.47 18.87
CA TYR A 129 3.52 -14.62 19.74
C TYR A 129 2.33 -15.29 19.03
N ASN A 130 2.19 -15.05 17.74
CA ASN A 130 1.19 -15.68 16.88
C ASN A 130 1.84 -16.11 15.55
N PRO A 131 2.37 -17.34 15.46
CA PRO A 131 2.99 -17.87 14.24
C PRO A 131 2.06 -17.92 13.04
N ASP A 132 0.76 -18.02 13.28
CA ASP A 132 -0.28 -18.12 12.24
C ASP A 132 -0.86 -16.76 11.84
N VAL A 133 -0.24 -15.65 12.24
CA VAL A 133 -0.69 -14.32 11.86
C VAL A 133 -0.89 -14.20 10.35
N LEU A 134 -2.06 -13.73 9.96
CA LEU A 134 -2.32 -13.37 8.57
C LEU A 134 -1.67 -12.03 8.26
N PHE A 135 -1.23 -11.85 7.02
CA PHE A 135 -0.73 -10.55 6.59
C PHE A 135 -1.10 -10.21 5.16
N LEU A 136 -1.16 -8.91 4.87
CA LEU A 136 -1.29 -8.34 3.55
C LEU A 136 -0.38 -7.10 3.46
N LEU A 137 0.58 -7.14 2.55
CA LEU A 137 1.43 -6.00 2.19
C LEU A 137 1.10 -5.55 0.76
N GLU A 138 0.92 -4.26 0.57
CA GLU A 138 0.77 -3.61 -0.74
C GLU A 138 1.99 -2.74 -1.02
N ASN A 139 2.44 -2.71 -2.29
CA ASN A 139 3.42 -1.73 -2.75
C ASN A 139 3.22 -1.42 -4.24
N VAL A 140 3.93 -0.40 -4.73
CA VAL A 140 3.93 -0.05 -6.16
C VAL A 140 4.64 -1.11 -6.99
N GLU A 141 4.37 -1.13 -8.29
CA GLU A 141 5.23 -1.82 -9.23
C GLU A 141 6.64 -1.21 -9.19
N MET A 142 7.62 -2.05 -9.06
CA MET A 142 9.03 -1.70 -8.90
C MET A 142 9.93 -2.50 -9.82
N GLY A 143 11.22 -2.16 -9.87
CA GLY A 143 12.20 -2.94 -10.63
C GLY A 143 12.35 -4.36 -10.06
N LYS A 144 12.54 -5.35 -10.93
CA LYS A 144 12.64 -6.79 -10.58
C LYS A 144 13.60 -7.10 -9.43
N LYS A 145 14.69 -6.33 -9.31
CA LYS A 145 15.66 -6.45 -8.22
C LYS A 145 14.97 -6.27 -6.86
N TRP A 146 14.28 -5.17 -6.67
CA TRP A 146 13.64 -4.84 -5.39
C TRP A 146 12.41 -5.69 -5.12
N GLU A 147 11.61 -5.99 -6.14
CA GLU A 147 10.50 -6.94 -6.01
C GLU A 147 10.97 -8.29 -5.50
N ARG A 148 12.10 -8.76 -6.01
CA ARG A 148 12.72 -10.01 -5.56
C ARG A 148 13.20 -9.92 -4.11
N VAL A 149 13.87 -8.83 -3.73
CA VAL A 149 14.33 -8.60 -2.35
C VAL A 149 13.16 -8.61 -1.38
N LEU A 150 12.05 -7.92 -1.69
CA LEU A 150 10.87 -7.93 -0.86
C LEU A 150 10.27 -9.34 -0.78
N SER A 151 10.11 -10.02 -1.91
CA SER A 151 9.53 -11.36 -1.97
C SER A 151 10.35 -12.40 -1.19
N GLU A 152 11.68 -12.35 -1.29
CA GLU A 152 12.58 -13.22 -0.53
C GLU A 152 12.53 -12.93 0.98
N ALA A 153 12.48 -11.65 1.36
CA ALA A 153 12.36 -11.26 2.77
C ALA A 153 11.03 -11.71 3.39
N ILE A 154 9.93 -11.62 2.64
CA ILE A 154 8.58 -12.04 3.06
C ILE A 154 8.46 -13.56 3.03
N GLY A 155 9.18 -14.23 2.12
CA GLY A 155 9.09 -15.67 1.85
C GLY A 155 7.92 -16.06 0.93
N ILE A 156 7.28 -15.08 0.29
CA ILE A 156 6.16 -15.27 -0.64
C ILE A 156 6.33 -14.29 -1.80
N PHE A 157 6.16 -14.76 -3.03
CA PHE A 157 6.15 -13.90 -4.22
C PHE A 157 4.79 -13.22 -4.36
N GLY A 158 4.82 -11.92 -4.70
CA GLY A 158 3.63 -11.09 -4.83
C GLY A 158 2.85 -11.36 -6.12
N VAL A 159 1.62 -10.87 -6.13
CA VAL A 159 0.73 -10.86 -7.30
C VAL A 159 0.47 -9.42 -7.75
N HIS A 160 0.58 -9.18 -9.05
CA HIS A 160 0.32 -7.87 -9.65
C HIS A 160 -1.17 -7.72 -9.94
N ILE A 161 -1.79 -6.66 -9.42
CA ILE A 161 -3.19 -6.33 -9.69
C ILE A 161 -3.30 -4.85 -10.03
N ASN A 162 -4.00 -4.54 -11.12
CA ASN A 162 -4.31 -3.17 -11.47
C ASN A 162 -5.75 -2.84 -11.06
N SER A 163 -5.93 -1.81 -10.25
CA SER A 163 -7.28 -1.38 -9.85
C SER A 163 -8.14 -0.87 -11.02
N ALA A 164 -7.55 -0.62 -12.20
CA ALA A 164 -8.30 -0.32 -13.42
C ALA A 164 -9.31 -1.42 -13.79
N LEU A 165 -9.07 -2.66 -13.35
CA LEU A 165 -10.02 -3.77 -13.54
C LEU A 165 -11.33 -3.57 -12.78
N VAL A 166 -11.32 -2.84 -11.68
CA VAL A 166 -12.48 -2.70 -10.77
C VAL A 166 -12.86 -1.25 -10.48
N SER A 167 -12.12 -0.29 -11.00
CA SER A 167 -12.35 1.15 -10.81
C SER A 167 -11.88 1.96 -12.01
N ALA A 168 -12.21 3.25 -12.07
CA ALA A 168 -11.71 4.14 -13.12
C ALA A 168 -10.26 4.63 -12.88
N GLN A 169 -9.55 4.08 -11.92
CA GLN A 169 -8.19 4.46 -11.59
C GLN A 169 -7.18 3.44 -12.14
N ASN A 170 -6.27 3.88 -13.00
CA ASN A 170 -5.12 3.07 -13.41
C ASN A 170 -4.07 3.09 -12.28
N ARG A 171 -4.07 2.04 -11.45
CA ARG A 171 -3.20 1.91 -10.28
C ARG A 171 -2.72 0.47 -10.16
N ALA A 172 -1.61 0.15 -10.82
CA ALA A 172 -0.97 -1.14 -10.73
C ALA A 172 -0.19 -1.26 -9.41
N ARG A 173 -0.36 -2.39 -8.72
CA ARG A 173 0.22 -2.68 -7.42
C ARG A 173 0.63 -4.14 -7.31
N ILE A 174 1.57 -4.39 -6.41
CA ILE A 174 1.98 -5.73 -6.02
C ILE A 174 1.44 -6.00 -4.63
N TYR A 175 0.88 -7.19 -4.43
CA TYR A 175 0.32 -7.65 -3.15
C TYR A 175 1.01 -8.92 -2.70
N TRP A 176 1.52 -8.94 -1.47
CA TRP A 176 2.06 -10.13 -0.81
C TRP A 176 1.16 -10.50 0.36
N THR A 177 0.79 -11.76 0.45
CA THR A 177 -0.08 -12.26 1.53
C THR A 177 0.09 -13.75 1.74
N ASN A 178 -0.12 -14.20 2.98
CA ASN A 178 -0.23 -15.61 3.34
C ASN A 178 -1.68 -16.09 3.53
N ILE A 179 -2.67 -15.23 3.33
CA ILE A 179 -4.10 -15.61 3.47
C ILE A 179 -4.45 -16.76 2.54
N ARG A 180 -3.93 -16.74 1.33
CA ARG A 180 -3.97 -17.85 0.40
C ARG A 180 -2.70 -17.85 -0.45
N THR A 181 -2.08 -19.02 -0.57
CA THR A 181 -0.84 -19.19 -1.34
C THR A 181 -0.92 -20.41 -2.24
N LYS A 182 -0.10 -20.41 -3.28
CA LYS A 182 0.11 -21.57 -4.15
C LYS A 182 1.60 -21.80 -4.39
N LYS A 183 1.99 -23.05 -4.61
CA LYS A 183 3.35 -23.41 -5.01
C LYS A 183 3.49 -23.28 -6.53
N VAL A 184 4.58 -22.64 -6.97
CA VAL A 184 4.87 -22.39 -8.38
C VAL A 184 6.31 -22.83 -8.67
N GLY A 185 6.55 -23.28 -9.91
CA GLY A 185 7.87 -23.69 -10.36
C GLY A 185 8.35 -25.04 -9.82
N LEU A 186 9.50 -25.46 -10.29
CA LEU A 186 10.10 -26.76 -9.97
C LEU A 186 10.53 -26.86 -8.49
N PHE A 187 10.89 -25.74 -7.88
CA PHE A 187 11.35 -25.67 -6.49
C PHE A 187 10.22 -25.38 -5.48
N GLY A 188 8.98 -25.25 -5.97
CA GLY A 188 7.82 -25.05 -5.10
C GLY A 188 7.80 -23.70 -4.40
N GLU A 189 8.25 -22.64 -5.07
CA GLU A 189 8.20 -21.27 -4.55
C GLU A 189 6.78 -20.88 -4.17
N LEU A 190 6.61 -20.25 -3.01
CA LEU A 190 5.29 -19.78 -2.56
C LEU A 190 4.94 -18.46 -3.23
N HIS A 191 3.78 -18.41 -3.84
CA HIS A 191 3.20 -17.21 -4.43
C HIS A 191 1.87 -16.88 -3.74
N ALA A 192 1.60 -15.59 -3.56
CA ALA A 192 0.27 -15.14 -3.16
C ALA A 192 -0.75 -15.58 -4.22
N ASP A 193 -1.88 -16.14 -3.79
CA ASP A 193 -2.93 -16.63 -4.69
C ASP A 193 -4.17 -15.75 -4.60
N ILE A 194 -4.05 -14.50 -5.05
CA ILE A 194 -5.17 -13.59 -5.20
C ILE A 194 -5.66 -13.70 -6.63
N PRO A 195 -6.94 -14.08 -6.87
CA PRO A 195 -7.48 -14.15 -8.22
C PRO A 195 -7.49 -12.76 -8.86
N GLN A 196 -7.16 -12.70 -10.16
CA GLN A 196 -7.27 -11.46 -10.91
C GLN A 196 -8.75 -11.04 -10.97
N PRO A 197 -9.07 -9.77 -10.62
CA PRO A 197 -10.43 -9.28 -10.75
C PRO A 197 -10.90 -9.31 -12.21
N GLN A 198 -12.17 -9.61 -12.41
CA GLN A 198 -12.78 -9.45 -13.72
C GLN A 198 -12.83 -7.95 -14.08
N ASP A 199 -12.47 -7.61 -15.32
CA ASP A 199 -12.58 -6.24 -15.81
C ASP A 199 -14.04 -5.77 -15.86
N ARG A 200 -14.37 -4.84 -14.98
CA ARG A 200 -15.71 -4.23 -14.90
C ARG A 200 -15.94 -3.11 -15.90
N LYS A 201 -14.93 -2.73 -16.67
CA LYS A 201 -14.98 -1.65 -17.68
C LYS A 201 -15.51 -0.34 -17.11
N ILE A 202 -15.08 -0.01 -15.89
CA ILE A 202 -15.46 1.23 -15.22
C ILE A 202 -14.54 2.33 -15.71
N PHE A 203 -15.09 3.29 -16.44
CA PHE A 203 -14.37 4.46 -16.93
C PHE A 203 -14.70 5.70 -16.09
N LEU A 204 -13.82 6.70 -16.13
CA LEU A 204 -14.00 7.94 -15.38
C LEU A 204 -15.36 8.61 -15.67
N ARG A 205 -15.84 8.55 -16.91
CA ARG A 205 -17.17 9.03 -17.33
C ARG A 205 -18.34 8.39 -16.58
N HIS A 206 -18.15 7.18 -16.00
CA HIS A 206 -19.19 6.47 -15.26
C HIS A 206 -19.27 6.89 -13.77
N ILE A 207 -18.23 7.56 -13.28
CA ILE A 207 -18.12 7.95 -11.87
C ILE A 207 -18.51 9.41 -11.67
N VAL A 208 -18.29 10.20 -12.71
CA VAL A 208 -18.47 11.64 -12.57
C VAL A 208 -19.84 12.08 -13.07
N VAL A 209 -20.63 12.56 -12.15
CA VAL A 209 -21.96 13.13 -12.39
C VAL A 209 -21.84 14.64 -12.32
N GLY A 210 -22.06 15.32 -13.47
CA GLY A 210 -22.38 16.76 -13.50
C GLY A 210 -21.26 17.73 -13.17
N GLY A 211 -20.01 17.48 -13.53
CA GLY A 211 -18.90 18.39 -13.25
C GLY A 211 -18.08 18.79 -14.49
N ARG A 212 -17.63 20.04 -14.53
CA ARG A 212 -16.62 20.49 -15.49
C ARG A 212 -15.28 19.86 -15.11
N PHE A 213 -14.72 19.00 -16.00
CA PHE A 213 -13.39 18.46 -15.83
C PHE A 213 -12.31 19.39 -16.32
N ARG A 214 -11.26 19.58 -15.50
CA ARG A 214 -9.92 19.87 -16.00
C ARG A 214 -9.13 18.57 -15.99
N VAL A 215 -8.93 18.00 -17.16
CA VAL A 215 -8.02 16.84 -17.31
C VAL A 215 -6.60 17.40 -17.32
N PHE A 216 -5.86 17.21 -16.24
CA PHE A 216 -4.42 17.44 -16.27
C PHE A 216 -3.75 16.18 -16.83
N VAL A 217 -3.45 16.21 -18.12
CA VAL A 217 -2.60 15.19 -18.73
C VAL A 217 -1.16 15.66 -18.57
N HIS A 218 -0.46 15.11 -17.60
CA HIS A 218 0.99 15.32 -17.51
C HIS A 218 1.67 14.43 -18.55
N ILE A 219 2.02 14.99 -19.69
CA ILE A 219 2.86 14.33 -20.71
C ILE A 219 4.29 14.82 -20.47
N PRO A 220 5.24 13.95 -20.06
CA PRO A 220 6.63 14.34 -19.90
C PRO A 220 7.18 14.88 -21.23
N GLY A 221 7.62 16.14 -21.24
CA GLY A 221 8.28 16.77 -22.40
C GLY A 221 7.43 17.74 -23.23
N LEU A 222 6.13 17.92 -22.96
CA LEU A 222 5.32 18.95 -23.57
C LEU A 222 5.09 20.13 -22.60
N ARG A 223 5.57 21.31 -22.98
CA ARG A 223 5.21 22.55 -22.27
C ARG A 223 3.70 22.78 -22.40
N GLU A 224 3.08 23.13 -21.27
CA GLU A 224 1.64 23.40 -21.17
C GLU A 224 1.16 24.37 -22.23
N GLN A 225 0.26 23.92 -23.11
CA GLN A 225 -0.70 24.77 -23.78
C GLN A 225 -2.08 24.45 -23.22
N VAL A 226 -2.48 25.20 -22.20
CA VAL A 226 -3.83 25.14 -21.64
C VAL A 226 -4.74 26.00 -22.51
N GLY A 227 -5.38 25.38 -23.48
CA GLY A 227 -6.49 25.99 -24.19
C GLY A 227 -7.83 25.60 -23.57
N PRO A 228 -8.82 26.50 -23.50
CA PRO A 228 -10.15 26.12 -23.00
C PRO A 228 -10.84 25.20 -24.00
N VAL A 229 -11.26 24.04 -23.56
CA VAL A 229 -12.13 23.15 -24.36
C VAL A 229 -13.50 23.81 -24.48
N ALA A 230 -13.83 24.22 -25.70
CA ALA A 230 -15.08 24.90 -26.04
C ALA A 230 -16.29 23.99 -25.69
N GLN A 231 -17.29 24.62 -25.05
CA GLN A 231 -18.62 24.08 -24.95
C GLN A 231 -19.26 23.99 -26.35
N ARG A 232 -19.64 22.80 -26.79
CA ARG A 232 -20.69 22.64 -27.81
C ARG A 232 -21.75 21.68 -27.24
N GLY A 233 -22.96 22.22 -27.11
CA GLY A 233 -24.13 21.46 -26.73
C GLY A 233 -25.25 22.37 -26.21
N HIS A 234 -25.71 23.30 -27.07
CA HIS A 234 -27.01 23.97 -26.90
C HIS A 234 -28.09 22.91 -27.20
N ILE A 235 -28.79 22.45 -26.20
CA ILE A 235 -30.06 21.76 -26.42
C ILE A 235 -31.12 22.84 -26.47
N GLN A 236 -31.59 23.17 -27.68
CA GLN A 236 -32.79 23.97 -27.88
C GLN A 236 -34.00 23.20 -27.36
N GLY A 237 -34.74 23.83 -26.45
CA GLY A 237 -36.05 23.37 -26.03
C GLY A 237 -37.00 23.32 -27.19
N ILE A 238 -37.74 22.24 -27.28
CA ILE A 238 -38.98 22.19 -28.07
C ILE A 238 -40.11 22.47 -27.09
N GLY A 239 -40.68 23.67 -27.21
CA GLY A 239 -41.97 24.01 -26.65
C GLY A 239 -43.07 23.54 -27.62
N THR A 240 -44.09 23.08 -27.10
CA THR A 240 -45.55 23.17 -27.19
C THR A 240 -46.17 21.86 -26.75
#